data_36a8e9fbaaf69e1c28c13f2e56447db2
#
_entry.id   36a8e9fbaaf69e1c28c13f2e56447db2
#
_cell.length_a   1.000
_cell.length_b   1.000
_cell.length_c   1.000
_cell.angle_alpha   90.00
_cell.angle_beta   90.00
_cell.angle_gamma   90.00
#
_symmetry.space_group_name_H-M   'P 1'
#
loop_
_entity.id
_entity.type
_entity.pdbx_description
1 polymer ?
#
loop_
_entity_poly.entity_id
_entity_poly.type
_entity_poly.pdbx_seq_one_letter_code
_entity_poly.pdbx_strand_id
1 'polypeptide(L)'
;MENLFVYGTLLDPKVRRRIFGISLDGCWDALPGYKKEEGIVAGTYPGIMPSDPERSEVAGLLFSLPSEILARVDTYEGSLYYRKTLNLRSGKSAWVYLPAENQIR
;
A
#
# COMPACT_ATOMS: atom_id res chain seq x y z
N MET A 1 7.99 -1.78 15.77
CA MET A 1 7.63 -0.93 14.60
C MET A 1 7.25 -1.81 13.42
N GLU A 2 6.27 -1.38 12.65
CA GLU A 2 5.79 -2.09 11.48
C GLU A 2 6.24 -1.36 10.22
N ASN A 3 6.62 -2.09 9.19
CA ASN A 3 6.92 -1.51 7.89
C ASN A 3 5.65 -1.53 7.03
N LEU A 4 5.29 -0.37 6.47
CA LEU A 4 4.14 -0.22 5.60
C LEU A 4 4.56 0.42 4.28
N PHE A 5 4.24 -0.24 3.17
CA PHE A 5 4.46 0.29 1.83
C PHE A 5 3.13 0.79 1.26
N VAL A 6 3.09 2.04 0.82
CA VAL A 6 1.88 2.67 0.28
C VAL A 6 2.09 3.08 -1.17
N TYR A 7 1.07 2.87 -2.00
CA TYR A 7 1.13 3.15 -3.43
C TYR A 7 -0.09 3.90 -3.97
N GLY A 8 -1.11 4.09 -3.16
CA GLY A 8 -2.39 4.68 -3.57
C GLY A 8 -2.64 6.04 -2.93
N THR A 9 -3.82 6.21 -2.35
CA THR A 9 -4.23 7.51 -1.78
C THR A 9 -3.33 7.98 -0.63
N LEU A 10 -2.67 7.06 0.06
CA LEU A 10 -1.73 7.42 1.12
C LEU A 10 -0.41 7.98 0.60
N LEU A 11 -0.21 8.08 -0.73
CA LEU A 11 0.88 8.86 -1.30
C LEU A 11 0.65 10.37 -1.12
N ASP A 12 -0.58 10.79 -0.92
CA ASP A 12 -0.91 12.19 -0.67
C ASP A 12 -0.59 12.52 0.80
N PRO A 13 0.32 13.46 1.06
CA PRO A 13 0.69 13.81 2.43
C PRO A 13 -0.47 14.31 3.28
N LYS A 14 -1.47 14.94 2.68
CA LYS A 14 -2.66 15.41 3.40
C LYS A 14 -3.49 14.25 3.92
N VAL A 15 -3.66 13.21 3.10
CA VAL A 15 -4.38 12.01 3.49
C VAL A 15 -3.60 11.28 4.59
N ARG A 16 -2.29 11.11 4.40
CA ARG A 16 -1.44 10.47 5.42
C ARG A 16 -1.54 11.18 6.76
N ARG A 17 -1.43 12.50 6.77
CA ARG A 17 -1.46 13.29 8.00
C ARG A 17 -2.75 13.05 8.78
N ARG A 18 -3.87 12.98 8.06
CA ARG A 18 -5.18 12.73 8.66
C ARG A 18 -5.26 11.33 9.25
N ILE A 19 -4.77 10.33 8.53
CA ILE A 19 -4.89 8.93 8.95
C ILE A 19 -3.84 8.58 10.01
N PHE A 20 -2.58 8.97 9.80
CA PHE A 20 -1.50 8.68 10.75
C PHE A 20 -1.65 9.49 12.04
N GLY A 21 -2.17 10.72 11.95
CA GLY A 21 -2.26 11.63 13.09
C GLY A 21 -0.96 12.32 13.45
N ILE A 22 0.15 11.93 12.84
CA ILE A 22 1.49 12.51 13.01
C ILE A 22 2.17 12.57 11.65
N SER A 23 3.21 13.39 11.55
CA SER A 23 4.05 13.42 10.37
C SER A 23 5.13 12.34 10.47
N LEU A 24 5.25 11.54 9.44
CA LEU A 24 6.29 10.53 9.32
C LEU A 24 6.98 10.68 7.97
N ASP A 25 8.30 10.49 7.97
CA ASP A 25 9.06 10.49 6.74
C ASP A 25 9.07 9.09 6.14
N GLY A 26 8.78 9.02 4.85
CA GLY A 26 8.85 7.78 4.09
C GLY A 26 10.04 7.77 3.16
N CYS A 27 10.43 6.58 2.73
CA CYS A 27 11.47 6.40 1.73
C CYS A 27 10.85 5.80 0.48
N TRP A 28 11.23 6.30 -0.69
CA TRP A 28 10.80 5.70 -1.95
C TRP A 28 11.35 4.28 -2.09
N ASP A 29 10.51 3.38 -2.53
CA ASP A 29 10.84 1.98 -2.79
C ASP A 29 9.96 1.49 -3.92
N ALA A 30 10.08 0.22 -4.28
CA ALA A 30 9.27 -0.37 -5.33
C ALA A 30 8.89 -1.80 -4.96
N LEU A 31 7.74 -2.21 -5.45
CA LEU A 31 7.24 -3.57 -5.29
C LEU A 31 7.30 -4.27 -6.65
N PRO A 32 8.28 -5.16 -6.89
CA PRO A 32 8.36 -5.89 -8.14
C PRO A 32 7.29 -6.98 -8.22
N GLY A 33 6.90 -7.32 -9.43
CA GLY A 33 5.94 -8.40 -9.67
C GLY A 33 4.48 -7.98 -9.58
N TYR A 34 4.22 -6.68 -9.54
CA TYR A 34 2.87 -6.13 -9.51
C TYR A 34 2.78 -4.94 -10.45
N LYS A 35 1.57 -4.63 -10.88
CA LYS A 35 1.28 -3.40 -11.62
C LYS A 35 0.08 -2.72 -10.97
N LYS A 36 0.09 -1.40 -11.00
CA LYS A 36 -0.99 -0.58 -10.46
C LYS A 36 -2.03 -0.32 -11.54
N GLU A 37 -3.30 -0.46 -11.16
CA GLU A 37 -4.43 -0.16 -12.03
C GLU A 37 -5.43 0.72 -11.30
N GLU A 38 -5.87 1.78 -11.96
CA GLU A 38 -6.88 2.67 -11.42
C GLU A 38 -8.26 2.07 -11.61
N GLY A 39 -9.14 2.31 -10.63
CA GLY A 39 -10.55 1.98 -10.74
C GLY A 39 -10.90 0.50 -10.63
N ILE A 40 -9.96 -0.37 -10.31
CA ILE A 40 -10.24 -1.82 -10.27
C ILE A 40 -10.86 -2.27 -8.95
N VAL A 41 -10.74 -1.48 -7.88
CA VAL A 41 -11.32 -1.82 -6.58
C VAL A 41 -12.66 -1.13 -6.45
N ALA A 42 -13.72 -1.90 -6.36
CA ALA A 42 -15.11 -1.42 -6.29
C ALA A 42 -15.45 -0.46 -7.46
N GLY A 43 -14.74 -0.58 -8.59
CA GLY A 43 -14.96 0.28 -9.76
C GLY A 43 -14.47 1.72 -9.59
N THR A 44 -13.78 2.06 -8.51
CA THR A 44 -13.46 3.46 -8.18
C THR A 44 -12.00 3.65 -7.73
N TYR A 45 -11.47 2.74 -6.93
CA TYR A 45 -10.20 2.93 -6.24
C TYR A 45 -9.06 2.19 -6.91
N PRO A 46 -7.81 2.65 -6.70
CA PRO A 46 -6.66 1.96 -7.27
C PRO A 46 -6.38 0.65 -6.56
N GLY A 47 -5.80 -0.27 -7.28
CA GLY A 47 -5.32 -1.53 -6.73
C GLY A 47 -4.11 -1.99 -7.50
N ILE A 48 -3.46 -3.04 -7.00
CA ILE A 48 -2.33 -3.67 -7.67
C ILE A 48 -2.66 -5.12 -7.95
N MET A 49 -2.15 -5.61 -9.07
CA MET A 49 -2.37 -6.97 -9.54
C MET A 49 -1.04 -7.62 -9.83
N PRO A 50 -0.92 -8.95 -9.63
CA PRO A 50 0.30 -9.66 -10.02
C PRO A 50 0.63 -9.44 -11.50
N SER A 51 1.90 -9.27 -11.78
CA SER A 51 2.41 -9.06 -13.14
C SER A 51 3.83 -9.61 -13.23
N ASP A 52 4.43 -9.50 -14.41
CA ASP A 52 5.78 -10.01 -14.65
C ASP A 52 6.81 -9.27 -13.77
N PRO A 53 7.52 -9.98 -12.85
CA PRO A 53 8.46 -9.33 -11.96
C PRO A 53 9.67 -8.72 -12.66
N GLU A 54 9.97 -9.14 -13.88
CA GLU A 54 11.08 -8.57 -14.65
C GLU A 54 10.68 -7.30 -15.39
N ARG A 55 9.38 -7.06 -15.57
CA ARG A 55 8.86 -5.94 -16.37
C ARG A 55 7.98 -4.98 -15.61
N SER A 56 7.48 -5.38 -14.46
CA SER A 56 6.51 -4.60 -13.71
C SER A 56 6.97 -4.38 -12.30
N GLU A 57 6.77 -3.15 -11.85
CA GLU A 57 6.93 -2.79 -10.45
C GLU A 57 6.04 -1.62 -10.12
N VAL A 58 5.71 -1.49 -8.84
CA VAL A 58 4.88 -0.39 -8.34
C VAL A 58 5.76 0.50 -7.47
N ALA A 59 5.87 1.76 -7.83
CA ALA A 59 6.58 2.74 -7.01
C ALA A 59 5.72 3.18 -5.84
N GLY A 60 6.32 3.40 -4.69
CA GLY A 60 5.61 3.84 -3.50
C GLY A 60 6.54 4.30 -2.40
N LEU A 61 5.95 4.56 -1.24
CA LEU A 61 6.67 5.03 -0.06
C LEU A 61 6.63 3.97 1.03
N LEU A 62 7.78 3.76 1.65
CA LEU A 62 7.94 2.85 2.79
C LEU A 62 8.04 3.66 4.07
N PHE A 63 7.18 3.33 5.03
CA PHE A 63 7.15 3.94 6.36
C PHE A 63 7.43 2.89 7.43
N SER A 64 8.12 3.32 8.48
CA SER A 64 8.21 2.56 9.73
C SER A 64 7.29 3.24 10.74
N LEU A 65 6.31 2.51 11.27
CA LEU A 65 5.28 3.10 12.12
C LEU A 65 4.84 2.13 13.22
N PRO A 66 4.31 2.67 14.33
CA PRO A 66 3.84 1.79 15.41
C PRO A 66 2.54 1.07 15.03
N SER A 67 2.27 -0.03 15.72
CA SER A 67 1.11 -0.87 15.48
C SER A 67 -0.22 -0.11 15.56
N GLU A 68 -0.30 0.89 16.44
CA GLU A 68 -1.50 1.70 16.61
C GLU A 68 -1.84 2.48 15.34
N ILE A 69 -0.82 2.97 14.65
CA ILE A 69 -1.02 3.67 13.39
C ILE A 69 -1.40 2.69 12.28
N LEU A 70 -0.78 1.51 12.26
CA LEU A 70 -1.16 0.48 11.31
C LEU A 70 -2.64 0.09 11.46
N ALA A 71 -3.14 0.00 12.69
CA ALA A 71 -4.55 -0.28 12.95
C ALA A 71 -5.47 0.81 12.38
N ARG A 72 -5.05 2.08 12.43
CA ARG A 72 -5.80 3.17 11.81
C ARG A 72 -5.84 3.04 10.29
N VAL A 73 -4.74 2.60 9.69
CA VAL A 73 -4.68 2.36 8.24
C VAL A 73 -5.58 1.19 7.87
N ASP A 74 -5.61 0.13 8.67
CA ASP A 74 -6.54 -0.99 8.46
C ASP A 74 -8.00 -0.49 8.41
N THR A 75 -8.36 0.39 9.33
CA THR A 75 -9.72 0.97 9.37
C THR A 75 -9.99 1.83 8.14
N TYR A 76 -9.02 2.63 7.72
CA TYR A 76 -9.13 3.48 6.53
C TYR A 76 -9.31 2.65 5.26
N GLU A 77 -8.50 1.61 5.09
CA GLU A 77 -8.59 0.74 3.91
C GLU A 77 -9.85 -0.11 3.92
N GLY A 78 -10.33 -0.50 5.10
CA GLY A 78 -11.60 -1.18 5.29
C GLY A 78 -11.66 -2.56 4.65
N SER A 79 -12.87 -2.98 4.28
CA SER A 79 -13.12 -4.29 3.69
C SER A 79 -12.77 -4.38 2.21
N LEU A 80 -12.40 -3.27 1.58
CA LEU A 80 -12.01 -3.25 0.16
C LEU A 80 -10.64 -3.85 -0.07
N TYR A 81 -9.80 -3.88 0.97
CA TYR A 81 -8.43 -4.35 0.89
C TYR A 81 -8.12 -5.31 2.03
N TYR A 82 -7.08 -6.11 1.84
CA TYR A 82 -6.43 -6.85 2.92
C TYR A 82 -4.92 -6.62 2.81
N ARG A 83 -4.19 -6.73 3.92
CA ARG A 83 -2.76 -6.53 3.88
C ARG A 83 -2.00 -7.85 3.97
N LYS A 84 -0.88 -7.89 3.26
CA LYS A 84 0.01 -9.04 3.21
C LYS A 84 1.45 -8.54 3.25
N THR A 85 2.33 -9.30 3.87
CA THR A 85 3.76 -8.99 3.85
C THR A 85 4.36 -9.40 2.53
N LEU A 86 5.02 -8.46 1.87
CA LEU A 86 5.68 -8.68 0.59
C LEU A 86 7.10 -8.10 0.63
N ASN A 87 7.96 -8.62 -0.23
CA ASN A 87 9.34 -8.15 -0.33
C ASN A 87 9.44 -7.03 -1.35
N LEU A 88 10.09 -5.94 -0.94
CA LEU A 88 10.33 -4.79 -1.80
C LEU A 88 11.66 -4.93 -2.53
N ARG A 89 11.87 -4.11 -3.56
CA ARG A 89 13.10 -4.11 -4.34
C ARG A 89 14.34 -3.86 -3.45
N SER A 90 14.22 -3.06 -2.43
CA SER A 90 15.32 -2.79 -1.48
C SER A 90 15.73 -4.01 -0.66
N GLY A 91 14.95 -5.07 -0.69
CA GLY A 91 15.16 -6.26 0.15
C GLY A 91 14.39 -6.22 1.47
N LYS A 92 13.74 -5.11 1.78
CA LYS A 92 12.92 -5.01 2.98
C LYS A 92 11.56 -5.64 2.77
N SER A 93 11.01 -6.23 3.84
CA SER A 93 9.64 -6.73 3.86
C SER A 93 8.73 -5.67 4.43
N ALA A 94 7.53 -5.56 3.90
CA ALA A 94 6.56 -4.59 4.36
C ALA A 94 5.14 -5.09 4.17
N TRP A 95 4.22 -4.56 4.97
CA TRP A 95 2.80 -4.74 4.74
C TRP A 95 2.39 -3.97 3.50
N VAL A 96 1.61 -4.61 2.65
CA VAL A 96 1.08 -4.02 1.41
C VAL A 96 -0.41 -4.33 1.36
N TYR A 97 -1.24 -3.32 1.08
CA TYR A 97 -2.67 -3.52 0.94
C TYR A 97 -2.99 -3.98 -0.47
N LEU A 98 -3.61 -5.13 -0.56
CA LEU A 98 -4.04 -5.75 -1.82
C LEU A 98 -5.56 -5.68 -1.92
N PRO A 99 -6.12 -5.57 -3.13
CA PRO A 99 -7.58 -5.57 -3.29
C PRO A 99 -8.18 -6.87 -2.78
N ALA A 100 -9.25 -6.77 -2.02
CA ALA A 100 -10.04 -7.94 -1.66
C ALA A 100 -10.61 -8.55 -2.94
N GLU A 101 -10.59 -9.87 -3.06
CA GLU A 101 -10.90 -10.56 -4.30
C GLU A 101 -12.29 -10.22 -4.83
N ASN A 102 -13.26 -10.13 -3.93
CA ASN A 102 -14.65 -9.81 -4.28
C ASN A 102 -14.86 -8.33 -4.66
N GLN A 103 -13.85 -7.50 -4.54
CA GLN A 103 -13.93 -6.07 -4.88
C GLN A 103 -13.31 -5.73 -6.23
N ILE A 104 -12.65 -6.67 -6.88
CA ILE A 104 -12.00 -6.46 -8.17
C ILE A 104 -13.07 -6.44 -9.26
N ARG A 105 -13.02 -5.42 -10.13
CA ARG A 105 -13.97 -5.22 -11.21
C ARG A 105 -13.29 -5.35 -12.57
#